data_5707a8cada4a73cea64946c294e676f6
#
_entry.id   5707a8cada4a73cea64946c294e676f6
#
_cell.length_a   1.000
_cell.length_b   1.000
_cell.length_c   1.000
_cell.angle_alpha   90.00
_cell.angle_beta   90.00
_cell.angle_gamma   90.00
#
_symmetry.space_group_name_H-M   'P 1'
#
loop_
_entity.id
_entity.type
_entity.pdbx_description
1 polymer ?
#
loop_
_entity_poly.entity_id
_entity_poly.type
_entity_poly.pdbx_seq_one_letter_code
_entity_poly.pdbx_strand_id
1 'polypeptide(L)'
;MIRQDAWNALGQPDHFVRYAVDGVWTPWEYVNPPMQLGVEYRTTERHNNKPVYKKAVNTGALSAGTSKSVAHGVQDIGLRLSALYGLNNDGDNLVGNPGITGILVDGSNITITTAAGFSTSNSWVVIAYTKTTD
;
A
#
# COMPACT_ATOMS: atom_id res chain seq x y z
N MET A 1 16.59 11.41 -22.81
CA MET A 1 15.41 11.01 -22.01
C MET A 1 14.32 12.07 -22.13
N ILE A 2 13.10 11.66 -22.37
CA ILE A 2 11.92 12.55 -22.47
C ILE A 2 11.02 12.23 -21.27
N ARG A 3 10.54 13.26 -20.60
CA ARG A 3 9.53 13.16 -19.55
C ARG A 3 8.18 13.64 -20.08
N GLN A 4 7.12 12.91 -19.76
CA GLN A 4 5.74 13.32 -20.03
C GLN A 4 4.95 13.31 -18.72
N ASP A 5 4.20 14.37 -18.49
CA ASP A 5 3.28 14.53 -17.36
C ASP A 5 1.83 14.54 -17.87
N ALA A 6 0.93 13.97 -17.09
CA ALA A 6 -0.50 13.99 -17.36
C ALA A 6 -1.29 14.19 -16.06
N TRP A 7 -2.43 14.84 -16.15
CA TRP A 7 -3.35 15.06 -15.03
C TRP A 7 -4.75 14.59 -15.39
N ASN A 8 -5.41 13.95 -14.44
CA ASN A 8 -6.84 13.67 -14.54
C ASN A 8 -7.62 14.87 -13.98
N ALA A 9 -8.47 15.47 -14.80
CA ALA A 9 -9.20 16.69 -14.44
C ALA A 9 -10.58 16.43 -13.81
N LEU A 10 -10.98 15.17 -13.62
CA LEU A 10 -12.30 14.80 -13.10
C LEU A 10 -12.25 14.64 -11.58
N GLY A 11 -12.65 15.69 -10.85
CA GLY A 11 -12.73 15.67 -9.40
C GLY A 11 -11.41 16.02 -8.72
N GLN A 12 -10.72 15.03 -8.14
CA GLN A 12 -9.38 15.22 -7.58
C GLN A 12 -8.35 15.03 -8.70
N PRO A 13 -7.45 16.00 -8.92
CA PRO A 13 -6.46 15.89 -9.99
C PRO A 13 -5.39 14.84 -9.63
N ASP A 14 -5.41 13.71 -10.30
CA ASP A 14 -4.33 12.74 -10.25
C ASP A 14 -3.20 13.18 -11.17
N HIS A 15 -1.96 13.10 -10.69
CA HIS A 15 -0.77 13.44 -11.45
C HIS A 15 0.01 12.17 -11.79
N PHE A 16 0.25 11.96 -13.08
CA PHE A 16 0.98 10.83 -13.65
C PHE A 16 2.24 11.30 -14.35
N VAL A 17 3.27 10.47 -14.31
CA VAL A 17 4.53 10.70 -15.02
C VAL A 17 4.96 9.44 -15.74
N ARG A 18 5.54 9.57 -16.92
CA ARG A 18 6.30 8.50 -17.57
C ARG A 18 7.53 9.08 -18.29
N TYR A 19 8.45 8.20 -18.61
CA TYR A 19 9.70 8.56 -19.27
C TYR A 19 9.90 7.75 -20.54
N ALA A 20 10.52 8.35 -21.56
CA ALA A 20 11.05 7.62 -22.71
C ALA A 20 12.57 7.60 -22.63
N VAL A 21 13.12 6.40 -22.71
CA VAL A 21 14.56 6.15 -22.82
C VAL A 21 14.79 5.37 -24.09
N ASP A 22 15.65 5.88 -24.97
CA ASP A 22 15.95 5.29 -26.28
C ASP A 22 14.68 4.96 -27.10
N GLY A 23 13.69 5.85 -27.04
CA GLY A 23 12.44 5.72 -27.77
C GLY A 23 11.41 4.78 -27.13
N VAL A 24 11.72 4.16 -26.00
CA VAL A 24 10.80 3.26 -25.27
C VAL A 24 10.19 3.98 -24.08
N TRP A 25 8.86 3.99 -24.02
CA TRP A 25 8.14 4.58 -22.89
C TRP A 25 8.02 3.60 -21.72
N THR A 26 8.31 4.11 -20.51
CA THR A 26 8.00 3.38 -19.27
C THR A 26 6.48 3.36 -19.03
N PRO A 27 5.97 2.43 -18.21
CA PRO A 27 4.60 2.54 -17.71
C PRO A 27 4.37 3.86 -16.98
N TRP A 28 3.10 4.30 -16.91
CA TRP A 28 2.70 5.45 -16.11
C TRP A 28 2.90 5.21 -14.62
N GLU A 29 3.35 6.24 -13.93
CA GLU A 29 3.58 6.23 -12.49
C GLU A 29 2.79 7.36 -11.84
N TYR A 30 2.21 7.09 -10.67
CA TYR A 30 1.53 8.09 -9.88
C TYR A 30 2.52 8.92 -9.07
N VAL A 31 2.37 10.23 -9.11
CA VAL A 31 3.15 11.16 -8.25
C VAL A 31 2.58 11.21 -6.85
N ASN A 32 1.30 11.10 -6.68
CA ASN A 32 0.63 11.10 -5.39
C ASN A 32 -0.65 10.27 -5.52
N PRO A 33 -0.55 8.94 -5.38
CA PRO A 33 -1.68 8.06 -5.62
C PRO A 33 -2.82 8.31 -4.62
N PRO A 34 -4.09 8.20 -5.06
CA PRO A 34 -5.25 8.44 -4.19
C PRO A 34 -5.46 7.35 -3.14
N MET A 35 -4.75 6.24 -3.23
CA MET A 35 -4.76 5.13 -2.27
C MET A 35 -6.15 4.52 -2.03
N GLN A 36 -6.92 4.36 -3.09
CA GLN A 36 -8.19 3.64 -3.02
C GLN A 36 -7.96 2.18 -2.60
N LEU A 37 -8.82 1.68 -1.72
CA LEU A 37 -8.73 0.30 -1.23
C LEU A 37 -8.77 -0.71 -2.39
N GLY A 38 -7.87 -1.66 -2.36
CA GLY A 38 -7.78 -2.75 -3.33
C GLY A 38 -7.12 -2.40 -4.66
N VAL A 39 -6.68 -1.16 -4.85
CA VAL A 39 -6.03 -0.72 -6.09
C VAL A 39 -4.51 -0.65 -5.92
N GLU A 40 -3.79 -1.28 -6.84
CA GLU A 40 -2.32 -1.20 -6.89
C GLU A 40 -1.87 0.04 -7.67
N TYR A 41 -0.94 0.78 -7.12
CA TYR A 41 -0.37 1.97 -7.75
C TYR A 41 1.14 1.80 -7.96
N ARG A 42 1.61 1.95 -9.21
CA ARG A 42 3.02 2.17 -9.49
C ARG A 42 3.34 3.64 -9.21
N THR A 43 4.29 3.92 -8.32
CA THR A 43 4.61 5.28 -7.89
C THR A 43 5.91 5.78 -8.50
N THR A 44 6.18 7.08 -8.35
CA THR A 44 7.46 7.69 -8.74
C THR A 44 8.57 7.44 -7.73
N GLU A 45 8.26 6.83 -6.59
CA GLU A 45 9.28 6.44 -5.60
C GLU A 45 10.16 5.33 -6.13
N ARG A 46 11.40 5.31 -5.68
CA ARG A 46 12.40 4.31 -6.08
C ARG A 46 13.07 3.67 -4.87
N HIS A 47 13.32 2.37 -4.99
CA HIS A 47 14.18 1.63 -4.08
C HIS A 47 15.16 0.81 -4.92
N ASN A 48 16.46 1.10 -4.78
CA ASN A 48 17.52 0.51 -5.61
C ASN A 48 17.19 0.57 -7.11
N ASN A 49 16.77 1.75 -7.58
CA ASN A 49 16.35 2.04 -8.95
C ASN A 49 15.09 1.30 -9.44
N LYS A 50 14.48 0.46 -8.63
CA LYS A 50 13.20 -0.17 -8.94
C LYS A 50 12.03 0.72 -8.52
N PRO A 51 10.94 0.75 -9.30
CA PRO A 51 9.74 1.46 -8.88
C PRO A 51 9.15 0.85 -7.62
N VAL A 52 8.66 1.71 -6.74
CA VAL A 52 7.91 1.31 -5.56
C VAL A 52 6.42 1.29 -5.89
N TYR A 53 5.77 0.20 -5.57
CA TYR A 53 4.31 0.05 -5.66
C TYR A 53 3.69 0.23 -4.29
N LYS A 54 2.46 0.75 -4.26
CA LYS A 54 1.66 0.86 -3.04
C LYS A 54 0.27 0.30 -3.27
N LYS A 55 -0.26 -0.35 -2.26
CA LYS A 55 -1.63 -0.87 -2.25
C LYS A 55 -2.21 -0.77 -0.86
N ALA A 56 -3.42 -0.21 -0.75
CA ALA A 56 -4.21 -0.23 0.47
C ALA A 56 -5.12 -1.47 0.45
N VAL A 57 -4.99 -2.31 1.45
CA VAL A 57 -5.72 -3.57 1.57
C VAL A 57 -6.69 -3.46 2.74
N ASN A 58 -7.98 -3.73 2.48
CA ASN A 58 -8.98 -3.77 3.52
C ASN A 58 -8.77 -5.02 4.40
N THR A 59 -8.48 -4.82 5.66
CA THR A 59 -8.34 -5.89 6.64
C THR A 59 -9.58 -6.06 7.51
N GLY A 60 -10.53 -5.12 7.41
CA GLY A 60 -11.85 -5.21 8.04
C GLY A 60 -11.85 -5.18 9.55
N ALA A 61 -12.86 -5.80 10.14
CA ALA A 61 -12.97 -5.89 11.60
C ALA A 61 -11.89 -6.81 12.18
N LEU A 62 -11.32 -6.41 13.30
CA LEU A 62 -10.32 -7.18 14.06
C LEU A 62 -10.86 -7.51 15.44
N SER A 63 -10.81 -8.80 15.82
CA SER A 63 -11.16 -9.27 17.15
C SER A 63 -9.97 -9.17 18.09
N ALA A 64 -10.25 -9.01 19.39
CA ALA A 64 -9.21 -8.90 20.41
C ALA A 64 -8.38 -10.17 20.56
N GLY A 65 -7.07 -10.01 20.74
CA GLY A 65 -6.15 -11.10 21.04
C GLY A 65 -6.06 -12.15 19.93
N THR A 66 -6.21 -11.77 18.67
CA THR A 66 -6.22 -12.67 17.51
C THR A 66 -5.22 -12.26 16.44
N SER A 67 -4.95 -13.19 15.53
CA SER A 67 -4.28 -12.92 14.26
C SER A 67 -5.26 -13.12 13.12
N LYS A 68 -5.32 -12.18 12.19
CA LYS A 68 -6.16 -12.26 11.00
C LYS A 68 -5.31 -12.15 9.76
N SER A 69 -5.46 -13.09 8.83
CA SER A 69 -4.79 -13.08 7.52
C SER A 69 -5.77 -12.68 6.43
N VAL A 70 -5.33 -11.75 5.57
CA VAL A 70 -6.08 -11.28 4.42
C VAL A 70 -5.17 -11.30 3.19
N ALA A 71 -5.66 -11.84 2.08
CA ALA A 71 -4.92 -11.84 0.83
C ALA A 71 -4.71 -10.40 0.32
N HIS A 72 -3.47 -10.05 -0.02
CA HIS A 72 -3.18 -8.72 -0.59
C HIS A 72 -3.37 -8.65 -2.11
N GLY A 73 -3.43 -9.80 -2.79
CA GLY A 73 -3.68 -9.86 -4.23
C GLY A 73 -2.59 -9.25 -5.11
N VAL A 74 -1.38 -9.09 -4.59
CA VAL A 74 -0.24 -8.57 -5.35
C VAL A 74 0.44 -9.70 -6.08
N GLN A 75 0.67 -9.53 -7.38
CA GLN A 75 1.45 -10.47 -8.19
C GLN A 75 2.93 -10.09 -8.17
N ASP A 76 3.80 -11.10 -8.12
CA ASP A 76 5.25 -10.94 -8.22
C ASP A 76 5.85 -9.99 -7.18
N ILE A 77 5.34 -10.02 -5.95
CA ILE A 77 5.85 -9.19 -4.87
C ILE A 77 7.32 -9.51 -4.58
N GLY A 78 8.14 -8.47 -4.59
CA GLY A 78 9.56 -8.55 -4.26
C GLY A 78 9.84 -8.13 -2.80
N LEU A 79 10.67 -7.11 -2.61
CA LEU A 79 10.95 -6.56 -1.29
C LEU A 79 9.72 -5.86 -0.72
N ARG A 80 9.38 -6.16 0.54
CA ARG A 80 8.38 -5.44 1.33
C ARG A 80 9.12 -4.31 2.04
N LEU A 81 8.73 -3.08 1.76
CA LEU A 81 9.43 -1.89 2.26
C LEU A 81 8.77 -1.32 3.49
N SER A 82 7.45 -1.33 3.54
CA SER A 82 6.68 -0.86 4.69
C SER A 82 5.28 -1.47 4.71
N ALA A 83 4.70 -1.48 5.90
CA ALA A 83 3.29 -1.80 6.12
C ALA A 83 2.76 -0.86 7.22
N LEU A 84 1.80 -0.02 6.88
CA LEU A 84 1.18 0.95 7.77
C LEU A 84 -0.30 0.63 7.92
N TYR A 85 -0.76 0.47 9.15
CA TYR A 85 -2.18 0.25 9.40
C TYR A 85 -2.93 1.56 9.61
N GLY A 86 -4.21 1.55 9.25
CA GLY A 86 -5.19 2.57 9.62
C GLY A 86 -6.39 1.91 10.29
N LEU A 87 -6.99 2.62 11.21
CA LEU A 87 -8.17 2.21 11.96
C LEU A 87 -9.28 3.22 11.74
N ASN A 88 -10.51 2.77 11.87
CA ASN A 88 -11.69 3.65 11.73
C ASN A 88 -12.58 3.53 12.96
N ASN A 89 -12.00 3.84 14.11
CA ASN A 89 -12.73 4.01 15.37
C ASN A 89 -12.51 5.43 15.88
N ASP A 90 -13.50 5.97 16.57
CA ASP A 90 -13.36 7.26 17.24
C ASP A 90 -12.35 7.15 18.41
N GLY A 91 -11.39 8.08 18.43
CA GLY A 91 -10.36 8.12 19.46
C GLY A 91 -9.24 7.09 19.33
N ASP A 92 -9.06 6.48 18.16
CA ASP A 92 -7.94 5.56 17.92
C ASP A 92 -6.58 6.26 18.09
N ASN A 93 -5.70 5.62 18.80
CA ASN A 93 -4.31 6.04 18.95
C ASN A 93 -3.43 5.25 17.94
N LEU A 94 -3.00 5.92 16.89
CA LEU A 94 -2.21 5.30 15.82
C LEU A 94 -0.70 5.35 16.08
N VAL A 95 -0.26 6.13 17.07
CA VAL A 95 1.15 6.24 17.42
C VAL A 95 1.39 5.53 18.74
N GLY A 96 2.23 4.47 18.69
CA GLY A 96 2.52 3.67 19.87
C GLY A 96 1.30 2.91 20.40
N ASN A 97 0.31 2.65 19.56
CA ASN A 97 -0.89 1.92 19.92
C ASN A 97 -0.55 0.48 20.31
N PRO A 98 -0.77 0.09 21.59
CA PRO A 98 -0.50 -1.29 22.01
C PRO A 98 -1.51 -2.30 21.44
N GLY A 99 -2.55 -1.83 20.75
CA GLY A 99 -3.59 -2.67 20.21
C GLY A 99 -3.15 -3.53 19.02
N ILE A 100 -2.29 -3.01 18.16
CA ILE A 100 -1.70 -3.75 17.04
C ILE A 100 -0.30 -4.19 17.43
N THR A 101 -0.10 -5.48 17.61
CA THR A 101 1.18 -6.04 18.08
C THR A 101 2.07 -6.58 16.96
N GLY A 102 1.53 -6.77 15.77
CA GLY A 102 2.32 -7.20 14.63
C GLY A 102 1.58 -7.09 13.31
N ILE A 103 2.35 -6.83 12.25
CA ILE A 103 1.91 -6.91 10.86
C ILE A 103 2.97 -7.71 10.11
N LEU A 104 2.56 -8.83 9.52
CA LEU A 104 3.40 -9.65 8.67
C LEU A 104 2.87 -9.58 7.23
N VAL A 105 3.76 -9.32 6.29
CA VAL A 105 3.43 -9.37 4.85
C VAL A 105 4.27 -10.46 4.21
N ASP A 106 3.66 -11.55 3.82
CA ASP A 106 4.31 -12.64 3.09
C ASP A 106 4.07 -12.55 1.58
N GLY A 107 4.27 -13.61 0.84
CA GLY A 107 4.09 -13.64 -0.61
C GLY A 107 2.64 -13.51 -1.08
N SER A 108 1.66 -13.73 -0.21
CA SER A 108 0.24 -13.81 -0.56
C SER A 108 -0.67 -13.04 0.38
N ASN A 109 -0.29 -12.92 1.66
CA ASN A 109 -1.17 -12.40 2.70
C ASN A 109 -0.54 -11.30 3.53
N ILE A 110 -1.42 -10.51 4.15
CA ILE A 110 -1.12 -9.64 5.28
C ILE A 110 -1.72 -10.31 6.50
N THR A 111 -0.92 -10.55 7.53
CA THR A 111 -1.39 -11.05 8.84
C THR A 111 -1.25 -9.93 9.86
N ILE A 112 -2.37 -9.50 10.42
CA ILE A 112 -2.43 -8.46 11.45
C ILE A 112 -2.80 -9.09 12.78
N THR A 113 -2.03 -8.78 13.82
CA THR A 113 -2.19 -9.36 15.16
C THR A 113 -2.58 -8.27 16.14
N THR A 114 -3.60 -8.55 16.94
CA THR A 114 -4.12 -7.64 17.97
C THR A 114 -3.74 -8.13 19.37
N ALA A 115 -3.59 -7.15 20.28
CA ALA A 115 -3.43 -7.42 21.70
C ALA A 115 -4.76 -7.90 22.33
N ALA A 116 -4.65 -8.56 23.48
CA ALA A 116 -5.81 -8.85 24.32
C ALA A 116 -6.51 -7.55 24.72
N GLY A 117 -7.84 -7.53 24.59
CA GLY A 117 -8.64 -6.37 24.92
C GLY A 117 -8.74 -5.28 23.82
N PHE A 118 -8.05 -5.44 22.71
CA PHE A 118 -8.17 -4.52 21.57
C PHE A 118 -8.98 -5.12 20.43
N SER A 119 -10.02 -4.42 20.01
CA SER A 119 -10.80 -4.76 18.83
C SER A 119 -11.13 -3.50 18.03
N THR A 120 -11.37 -3.62 16.75
CA THR A 120 -11.82 -2.53 15.89
C THR A 120 -12.88 -3.02 14.91
N SER A 121 -13.81 -2.13 14.54
CA SER A 121 -14.86 -2.45 13.57
C SER A 121 -14.36 -2.43 12.13
N ASN A 122 -13.28 -1.70 11.85
CA ASN A 122 -12.72 -1.58 10.51
C ASN A 122 -11.24 -1.23 10.57
N SER A 123 -10.47 -1.80 9.65
CA SER A 123 -9.05 -1.54 9.52
C SER A 123 -8.60 -1.70 8.07
N TRP A 124 -7.47 -1.10 7.74
CA TRP A 124 -6.77 -1.32 6.46
C TRP A 124 -5.27 -1.28 6.68
N VAL A 125 -4.53 -1.85 5.75
CA VAL A 125 -3.07 -1.82 5.74
C VAL A 125 -2.59 -1.30 4.40
N VAL A 126 -1.74 -0.28 4.41
CA VAL A 126 -1.04 0.20 3.21
C VAL A 126 0.31 -0.47 3.16
N ILE A 127 0.56 -1.25 2.12
CA ILE A 127 1.85 -1.89 1.87
C ILE A 127 2.60 -1.16 0.75
N ALA A 128 3.91 -1.02 0.93
CA ALA A 128 4.82 -0.54 -0.08
C ALA A 128 5.86 -1.62 -0.40
N TYR A 129 6.11 -1.87 -1.68
CA TYR A 129 6.93 -3.00 -2.12
C TYR A 129 7.52 -2.75 -3.51
N THR A 130 8.52 -3.56 -3.86
CA THR A 130 8.99 -3.69 -5.25
C THR A 130 8.41 -4.94 -5.88
N LYS A 131 8.56 -5.08 -7.21
CA LYS A 131 8.19 -6.31 -7.91
C LYS A 131 9.43 -7.04 -8.43
N THR A 132 9.36 -8.37 -8.49
CA THR A 132 10.44 -9.19 -9.02
C THR A 132 10.59 -9.05 -10.53
N THR A 133 9.54 -8.58 -11.21
CA THR A 133 9.49 -8.38 -12.66
C THR A 133 10.07 -7.05 -13.16
N ASP A 134 10.43 -6.13 -12.26
CA ASP A 134 11.04 -4.84 -12.61
C ASP A 134 12.57 -4.83 -12.52
#